data_94e439a05cfd72a49e36210779659664
#
_entry.id   94e439a05cfd72a49e36210779659664
#
_cell.length_a   1.000
_cell.length_b   1.000
_cell.length_c   1.000
_cell.angle_alpha   90.00
_cell.angle_beta   90.00
_cell.angle_gamma   90.00
#
_symmetry.space_group_name_H-M   'P 1'
#
loop_
_entity.id
_entity.type
_entity.pdbx_description
1 polymer ?
#
loop_
_entity_poly.entity_id
_entity_poly.type
_entity_poly.pdbx_seq_one_letter_code
_entity_poly.pdbx_strand_id
1 'polypeptide(L)'
;MKKMVSSSLAAVLLLLALGTAHAQSSLVMASTTSTEQSGLFGHLLPVFTKATGVEVKVVALGTGQAIDMGRRGDADVLFVHDQPAEEKFVAEGFALKRFPVMYNDFVLIGPAADPARVKGADIVQALAKVAAANAAFVSRGDKSGTHAAELRFWKLGATPEAKGTQYRECGCGMGPALNIASATGAYVLSDRATWLSFKNRADLQILVQGDARLFNQYGVLAVNPVRHPHVKAAEAQKFVDWVLSPAGQASIAAYRIEGQQLFFPNAAK
;
A
#
# COMPACT_ATOMS: atom_id res chain seq x y z
N MET A 1 -50.27 51.32 26.17
CA MET A 1 -50.22 49.91 25.83
C MET A 1 -49.61 49.73 24.42
N LYS A 2 -48.30 49.94 24.20
CA LYS A 2 -47.62 49.73 22.92
C LYS A 2 -46.11 49.61 23.19
N LYS A 3 -45.64 48.50 23.79
CA LYS A 3 -44.16 48.18 23.92
C LYS A 3 -43.88 46.72 24.31
N MET A 4 -44.68 45.75 23.90
CA MET A 4 -44.42 44.35 24.27
C MET A 4 -44.48 43.31 23.13
N VAL A 5 -44.42 43.73 21.87
CA VAL A 5 -44.48 42.76 20.73
C VAL A 5 -43.17 42.60 19.98
N SER A 6 -42.15 43.44 20.29
CA SER A 6 -40.87 43.45 19.53
C SER A 6 -39.79 42.44 20.00
N SER A 7 -39.95 41.81 21.19
CA SER A 7 -38.87 40.94 21.73
C SER A 7 -39.03 39.46 21.37
N SER A 8 -40.19 39.01 20.91
CA SER A 8 -40.44 37.60 20.63
C SER A 8 -40.01 37.17 19.21
N LEU A 9 -39.84 38.11 18.26
CA LEU A 9 -39.46 37.79 16.90
C LEU A 9 -37.93 37.61 16.74
N ALA A 10 -37.12 38.25 17.60
CA ALA A 10 -35.66 38.12 17.59
C ALA A 10 -35.16 36.78 18.14
N ALA A 11 -35.91 36.16 19.05
CA ALA A 11 -35.54 34.86 19.66
C ALA A 11 -35.78 33.68 18.70
N VAL A 12 -36.74 33.77 17.79
CA VAL A 12 -37.07 32.70 16.82
C VAL A 12 -36.06 32.68 15.65
N LEU A 13 -35.46 33.80 15.28
CA LEU A 13 -34.44 33.88 14.23
C LEU A 13 -33.05 33.39 14.68
N LEU A 14 -32.76 33.35 15.98
CA LEU A 14 -31.49 32.87 16.52
C LEU A 14 -31.43 31.32 16.63
N LEU A 15 -32.59 30.65 16.63
CA LEU A 15 -32.69 29.18 16.71
C LEU A 15 -32.54 28.47 15.35
N LEU A 16 -32.61 29.19 14.23
CA LEU A 16 -32.45 28.63 12.87
C LEU A 16 -31.00 28.63 12.37
N ALA A 17 -30.07 29.21 13.12
CA ALA A 17 -28.63 29.23 12.78
C ALA A 17 -27.78 28.15 13.46
N LEU A 18 -28.40 27.17 14.12
CA LEU A 18 -27.71 25.92 14.48
C LEU A 18 -27.52 25.11 13.21
N GLY A 19 -26.57 25.55 12.38
CA GLY A 19 -26.04 24.77 11.29
C GLY A 19 -25.70 23.36 11.83
N THR A 20 -26.32 22.35 11.27
CA THR A 20 -25.97 20.96 11.54
C THR A 20 -24.48 20.80 11.28
N ALA A 21 -23.67 20.84 12.33
CA ALA A 21 -22.31 20.38 12.28
C ALA A 21 -22.40 18.90 11.90
N HIS A 22 -22.38 18.59 10.61
CA HIS A 22 -22.22 17.22 10.15
C HIS A 22 -20.84 16.79 10.63
N ALA A 23 -20.80 15.94 11.65
CA ALA A 23 -19.56 15.28 12.02
C ALA A 23 -18.99 14.66 10.73
N GLN A 24 -17.77 15.05 10.36
CA GLN A 24 -17.13 14.55 9.16
C GLN A 24 -17.08 13.02 9.24
N SER A 25 -17.73 12.34 8.32
CA SER A 25 -17.74 10.89 8.25
C SER A 25 -16.31 10.40 7.99
N SER A 26 -15.89 9.34 8.66
CA SER A 26 -14.55 8.80 8.50
C SER A 26 -14.58 7.28 8.43
N LEU A 27 -13.63 6.68 7.73
CA LEU A 27 -13.38 5.24 7.69
C LEU A 27 -11.94 4.91 8.09
N VAL A 28 -11.69 3.68 8.53
CA VAL A 28 -10.37 3.14 8.81
C VAL A 28 -9.94 2.25 7.66
N MET A 29 -8.80 2.59 7.04
CA MET A 29 -8.18 1.81 5.96
C MET A 29 -6.92 1.13 6.48
N ALA A 30 -6.88 -0.20 6.48
CA ALA A 30 -5.64 -0.93 6.70
C ALA A 30 -4.89 -1.08 5.37
N SER A 31 -3.63 -0.68 5.38
CA SER A 31 -2.76 -0.74 4.22
C SER A 31 -1.33 -1.11 4.59
N THR A 32 -0.41 -1.03 3.62
CA THR A 32 0.98 -1.41 3.84
C THR A 32 1.89 -0.20 4.07
N THR A 33 2.94 -0.41 4.87
CA THR A 33 3.97 0.62 5.10
C THR A 33 4.64 1.06 3.80
N SER A 34 4.81 0.15 2.82
CA SER A 34 5.38 0.51 1.52
C SER A 34 4.45 1.42 0.71
N THR A 35 3.13 1.19 0.75
CA THR A 35 2.16 2.08 0.09
C THR A 35 2.14 3.46 0.75
N GLU A 36 2.16 3.53 2.08
CA GLU A 36 2.26 4.80 2.82
C GLU A 36 3.55 5.55 2.46
N GLN A 37 4.70 4.86 2.53
CA GLN A 37 6.01 5.44 2.26
C GLN A 37 6.22 5.84 0.79
N SER A 38 5.42 5.29 -0.13
CA SER A 38 5.44 5.74 -1.54
C SER A 38 4.91 7.17 -1.72
N GLY A 39 4.17 7.72 -0.74
CA GLY A 39 3.54 9.03 -0.81
C GLY A 39 2.20 9.06 -1.55
N LEU A 40 1.72 7.92 -2.09
CA LEU A 40 0.48 7.85 -2.86
C LEU A 40 -0.73 8.38 -2.08
N PHE A 41 -0.86 8.01 -0.80
CA PHE A 41 -2.01 8.41 0.00
C PHE A 41 -2.08 9.91 0.24
N GLY A 42 -0.94 10.59 0.38
CA GLY A 42 -0.88 12.05 0.48
C GLY A 42 -1.41 12.75 -0.78
N HIS A 43 -1.33 12.11 -1.95
CA HIS A 43 -1.90 12.61 -3.19
C HIS A 43 -3.37 12.20 -3.37
N LEU A 44 -3.70 10.93 -3.10
CA LEU A 44 -4.99 10.31 -3.45
C LEU A 44 -6.11 10.70 -2.47
N LEU A 45 -5.85 10.62 -1.16
CA LEU A 45 -6.90 10.75 -0.14
C LEU A 45 -7.51 12.15 -0.02
N PRO A 46 -6.77 13.27 -0.18
CA PRO A 46 -7.38 14.59 -0.23
C PRO A 46 -8.39 14.76 -1.37
N VAL A 47 -8.12 14.12 -2.53
CA VAL A 47 -9.05 14.15 -3.68
C VAL A 47 -10.33 13.39 -3.36
N PHE A 48 -10.20 12.21 -2.75
CA PHE A 48 -11.34 11.43 -2.28
C PHE A 48 -12.18 12.19 -1.24
N THR A 49 -11.53 12.73 -0.20
CA THR A 49 -12.22 13.48 0.86
C THR A 49 -12.96 14.69 0.31
N LYS A 50 -12.34 15.42 -0.62
CA LYS A 50 -13.00 16.55 -1.30
C LYS A 50 -14.22 16.12 -2.10
N ALA A 51 -14.16 14.96 -2.75
CA ALA A 51 -15.25 14.46 -3.60
C ALA A 51 -16.42 13.87 -2.80
N THR A 52 -16.17 13.31 -1.62
CA THR A 52 -17.15 12.48 -0.89
C THR A 52 -17.53 13.00 0.49
N GLY A 53 -16.73 13.90 1.07
CA GLY A 53 -16.86 14.35 2.46
C GLY A 53 -16.39 13.32 3.49
N VAL A 54 -15.86 12.18 3.06
CA VAL A 54 -15.39 11.10 3.95
C VAL A 54 -13.89 11.20 4.16
N GLU A 55 -13.44 11.21 5.42
CA GLU A 55 -12.03 11.15 5.80
C GLU A 55 -11.56 9.70 5.84
N VAL A 56 -10.34 9.42 5.37
CA VAL A 56 -9.70 8.11 5.47
C VAL A 56 -8.59 8.14 6.50
N LYS A 57 -8.72 7.31 7.54
CA LYS A 57 -7.69 7.10 8.56
C LYS A 57 -6.87 5.88 8.17
N VAL A 58 -5.65 6.11 7.70
CA VAL A 58 -4.75 5.03 7.27
C VAL A 58 -4.05 4.42 8.47
N VAL A 59 -4.06 3.08 8.53
CA VAL A 59 -3.22 2.28 9.44
C VAL A 59 -2.27 1.47 8.57
N ALA A 60 -1.01 1.91 8.51
CA ALA A 60 0.03 1.31 7.68
C ALA A 60 0.81 0.24 8.45
N LEU A 61 0.74 -1.01 7.99
CA LEU A 61 1.29 -2.19 8.63
C LEU A 61 2.03 -3.08 7.61
N GLY A 62 2.53 -4.24 8.03
CA GLY A 62 2.85 -5.33 7.10
C GLY A 62 1.56 -5.93 6.53
N THR A 63 1.60 -6.48 5.30
CA THR A 63 0.39 -6.99 4.62
C THR A 63 -0.39 -8.00 5.48
N GLY A 64 0.31 -8.95 6.11
CA GLY A 64 -0.33 -9.93 6.99
C GLY A 64 -1.08 -9.27 8.16
N GLN A 65 -0.45 -8.29 8.82
CA GLN A 65 -1.04 -7.54 9.92
C GLN A 65 -2.23 -6.68 9.45
N ALA A 66 -2.15 -6.06 8.26
CA ALA A 66 -3.26 -5.30 7.67
C ALA A 66 -4.47 -6.21 7.39
N ILE A 67 -4.23 -7.40 6.83
CA ILE A 67 -5.27 -8.40 6.58
C ILE A 67 -5.86 -8.92 7.91
N ASP A 68 -5.03 -9.16 8.93
CA ASP A 68 -5.49 -9.59 10.25
C ASP A 68 -6.33 -8.50 10.95
N MET A 69 -6.00 -7.22 10.72
CA MET A 69 -6.82 -6.10 11.19
C MET A 69 -8.22 -6.15 10.55
N GLY A 70 -8.32 -6.44 9.25
CA GLY A 70 -9.61 -6.67 8.58
C GLY A 70 -10.34 -7.92 9.09
N ARG A 71 -9.62 -9.02 9.42
CA ARG A 71 -10.23 -10.24 10.01
C ARG A 71 -10.89 -9.99 11.36
N ARG A 72 -10.34 -9.08 12.16
CA ARG A 72 -10.92 -8.70 13.45
C ARG A 72 -12.02 -7.63 13.33
N GLY A 73 -12.18 -7.02 12.14
CA GLY A 73 -13.12 -5.92 11.95
C GLY A 73 -12.59 -4.56 12.47
N ASP A 74 -11.29 -4.45 12.75
CA ASP A 74 -10.64 -3.22 13.21
C ASP A 74 -10.38 -2.23 12.03
N ALA A 75 -10.64 -2.64 10.79
CA ALA A 75 -10.62 -1.84 9.59
C ALA A 75 -11.93 -1.96 8.83
N ASP A 76 -12.31 -0.89 8.11
CA ASP A 76 -13.49 -0.86 7.25
C ASP A 76 -13.16 -1.29 5.82
N VAL A 77 -11.93 -1.02 5.37
CA VAL A 77 -11.44 -1.34 4.03
C VAL A 77 -9.96 -1.74 4.08
N LEU A 78 -9.57 -2.66 3.21
CA LEU A 78 -8.18 -3.03 2.95
C LEU A 78 -7.73 -2.44 1.62
N PHE A 79 -6.51 -1.90 1.56
CA PHE A 79 -5.84 -1.46 0.36
C PHE A 79 -4.40 -2.01 0.36
N VAL A 80 -4.20 -3.17 -0.24
CA VAL A 80 -2.99 -3.99 -0.11
C VAL A 80 -2.53 -4.56 -1.45
N HIS A 81 -1.43 -5.32 -1.50
CA HIS A 81 -0.84 -5.81 -2.74
C HIS A 81 -0.21 -7.22 -2.59
N ASP A 82 -0.95 -8.15 -1.99
CA ASP A 82 -0.62 -9.58 -2.00
C ASP A 82 -1.86 -10.38 -2.42
N GLN A 83 -2.05 -10.50 -3.73
CA GLN A 83 -3.24 -11.10 -4.32
C GLN A 83 -3.59 -12.46 -3.72
N PRO A 84 -2.67 -13.44 -3.51
CA PRO A 84 -3.01 -14.71 -2.88
C PRO A 84 -3.60 -14.56 -1.46
N ALA A 85 -3.06 -13.67 -0.65
CA ALA A 85 -3.55 -13.42 0.70
C ALA A 85 -4.92 -12.70 0.69
N GLU A 86 -5.13 -11.79 -0.26
CA GLU A 86 -6.38 -11.08 -0.49
C GLU A 86 -7.50 -12.04 -0.95
N GLU A 87 -7.19 -12.94 -1.89
CA GLU A 87 -8.14 -13.96 -2.36
C GLU A 87 -8.52 -14.95 -1.24
N LYS A 88 -7.55 -15.32 -0.41
CA LYS A 88 -7.81 -16.12 0.80
C LYS A 88 -8.75 -15.39 1.77
N PHE A 89 -8.56 -14.09 1.99
CA PHE A 89 -9.41 -13.27 2.84
C PHE A 89 -10.87 -13.25 2.33
N VAL A 90 -11.07 -13.18 1.01
CA VAL A 90 -12.40 -13.30 0.39
C VAL A 90 -12.97 -14.71 0.56
N ALA A 91 -12.20 -15.76 0.27
CA ALA A 91 -12.63 -17.15 0.41
C ALA A 91 -13.04 -17.51 1.84
N GLU A 92 -12.40 -16.89 2.84
CA GLU A 92 -12.76 -17.02 4.26
C GLU A 92 -14.01 -16.20 4.66
N GLY A 93 -14.59 -15.41 3.74
CA GLY A 93 -15.82 -14.64 3.93
C GLY A 93 -15.62 -13.31 4.67
N PHE A 94 -14.40 -12.82 4.84
CA PHE A 94 -14.12 -11.53 5.48
C PHE A 94 -14.30 -10.33 4.57
N ALA A 95 -14.34 -10.54 3.25
CA ALA A 95 -14.82 -9.59 2.25
C ALA A 95 -15.69 -10.32 1.23
N LEU A 96 -16.59 -9.61 0.54
CA LEU A 96 -17.42 -10.20 -0.50
C LEU A 96 -16.66 -10.34 -1.82
N LYS A 97 -15.77 -9.39 -2.11
CA LYS A 97 -15.04 -9.33 -3.38
C LYS A 97 -13.73 -8.56 -3.21
N ARG A 98 -12.74 -8.97 -4.00
CA ARG A 98 -11.50 -8.25 -4.28
C ARG A 98 -11.64 -7.49 -5.60
N PHE A 99 -11.21 -6.24 -5.63
CA PHE A 99 -11.15 -5.45 -6.85
C PHE A 99 -9.70 -5.08 -7.18
N PRO A 100 -9.21 -5.33 -8.40
CA PRO A 100 -7.94 -4.76 -8.85
C PRO A 100 -8.09 -3.25 -8.97
N VAL A 101 -7.06 -2.50 -8.55
CA VAL A 101 -7.09 -1.02 -8.55
C VAL A 101 -6.04 -0.44 -9.46
N MET A 102 -4.83 -0.90 -9.28
CA MET A 102 -3.63 -0.41 -9.95
C MET A 102 -2.51 -1.43 -9.81
N TYR A 103 -1.44 -1.23 -10.55
CA TYR A 103 -0.21 -1.99 -10.35
C TYR A 103 1.02 -1.07 -10.35
N ASN A 104 2.09 -1.55 -9.76
CA ASN A 104 3.47 -1.13 -9.99
C ASN A 104 4.34 -2.38 -10.17
N ASP A 105 5.64 -2.26 -10.10
CA ASP A 105 6.55 -3.40 -10.13
C ASP A 105 7.47 -3.41 -8.90
N PHE A 106 7.98 -4.60 -8.62
CA PHE A 106 9.15 -4.75 -7.78
C PHE A 106 10.42 -4.57 -8.60
N VAL A 107 11.49 -4.19 -7.92
CA VAL A 107 12.84 -4.05 -8.47
C VAL A 107 13.85 -4.67 -7.51
N LEU A 108 14.88 -5.31 -8.06
CA LEU A 108 16.04 -5.71 -7.26
C LEU A 108 17.06 -4.57 -7.29
N ILE A 109 17.41 -4.10 -6.13
CA ILE A 109 18.34 -3.02 -5.89
C ILE A 109 19.63 -3.62 -5.32
N GLY A 110 20.75 -3.02 -5.64
CA GLY A 110 22.05 -3.43 -5.10
C GLY A 110 23.13 -2.41 -5.40
N PRO A 111 24.37 -2.65 -4.92
CA PRO A 111 25.49 -1.73 -5.13
C PRO A 111 25.85 -1.61 -6.63
N ALA A 112 26.30 -0.43 -7.04
CA ALA A 112 26.66 -0.15 -8.44
C ALA A 112 27.74 -1.11 -8.97
N ALA A 113 28.63 -1.60 -8.09
CA ALA A 113 29.68 -2.56 -8.43
C ALA A 113 29.14 -3.96 -8.81
N ASP A 114 27.91 -4.27 -8.42
CA ASP A 114 27.23 -5.54 -8.71
C ASP A 114 28.11 -6.80 -8.57
N PRO A 115 28.65 -7.09 -7.38
CA PRO A 115 29.62 -8.19 -7.20
C PRO A 115 29.04 -9.57 -7.56
N ALA A 116 27.72 -9.77 -7.41
CA ALA A 116 27.05 -11.01 -7.81
C ALA A 116 26.66 -11.04 -9.31
N ARG A 117 26.90 -9.97 -10.07
CA ARG A 117 26.60 -9.84 -11.51
C ARG A 117 25.13 -10.16 -11.84
N VAL A 118 24.23 -9.55 -11.09
CA VAL A 118 22.78 -9.80 -11.19
C VAL A 118 22.09 -8.95 -12.24
N LYS A 119 22.73 -7.87 -12.71
CA LYS A 119 22.11 -6.92 -13.64
C LYS A 119 21.46 -7.61 -14.82
N GLY A 120 20.17 -7.30 -15.06
CA GLY A 120 19.39 -7.94 -16.13
C GLY A 120 17.88 -7.84 -15.94
N ALA A 121 17.15 -8.78 -16.55
CA ALA A 121 15.70 -8.83 -16.55
C ALA A 121 15.12 -10.17 -16.06
N ASP A 122 15.88 -10.95 -15.28
CA ASP A 122 15.43 -12.22 -14.69
C ASP A 122 15.69 -12.22 -13.18
N ILE A 123 14.64 -12.03 -12.40
CA ILE A 123 14.72 -11.97 -10.93
C ILE A 123 15.16 -13.29 -10.32
N VAL A 124 14.73 -14.42 -10.88
CA VAL A 124 15.05 -15.76 -10.34
C VAL A 124 16.52 -16.08 -10.53
N GLN A 125 17.06 -15.84 -11.75
CA GLN A 125 18.50 -15.97 -11.99
C GLN A 125 19.32 -15.00 -11.13
N ALA A 126 18.84 -13.78 -10.95
CA ALA A 126 19.53 -12.79 -10.13
C ALA A 126 19.67 -13.26 -8.67
N LEU A 127 18.58 -13.73 -8.07
CA LEU A 127 18.60 -14.26 -6.71
C LEU A 127 19.50 -15.51 -6.60
N ALA A 128 19.48 -16.40 -7.58
CA ALA A 128 20.39 -17.54 -7.62
C ALA A 128 21.87 -17.10 -7.64
N LYS A 129 22.22 -16.06 -8.40
CA LYS A 129 23.57 -15.47 -8.42
C LYS A 129 23.94 -14.83 -7.08
N VAL A 130 23.00 -14.11 -6.42
CA VAL A 130 23.23 -13.57 -5.07
C VAL A 130 23.57 -14.69 -4.10
N ALA A 131 22.82 -15.79 -4.11
CA ALA A 131 23.09 -16.96 -3.27
C ALA A 131 24.43 -17.61 -3.57
N ALA A 132 24.73 -17.88 -4.86
CA ALA A 132 25.97 -18.50 -5.30
C ALA A 132 27.22 -17.67 -4.96
N ALA A 133 27.12 -16.34 -5.04
CA ALA A 133 28.17 -15.42 -4.65
C ALA A 133 28.25 -15.21 -3.13
N ASN A 134 27.34 -15.78 -2.36
CA ASN A 134 27.15 -15.48 -0.94
C ASN A 134 27.15 -13.98 -0.65
N ALA A 135 26.51 -13.19 -1.54
CA ALA A 135 26.46 -11.75 -1.44
C ALA A 135 25.45 -11.30 -0.38
N ALA A 136 25.72 -10.16 0.27
CA ALA A 136 24.84 -9.63 1.29
C ALA A 136 23.44 -9.31 0.70
N PHE A 137 22.41 -9.81 1.34
CA PHE A 137 21.01 -9.56 1.00
C PHE A 137 20.21 -9.20 2.23
N VAL A 138 19.47 -8.11 2.16
CA VAL A 138 18.55 -7.65 3.20
C VAL A 138 17.13 -7.99 2.80
N SER A 139 16.51 -8.87 3.58
CA SER A 139 15.07 -9.14 3.53
C SER A 139 14.33 -8.32 4.57
N ARG A 140 13.12 -7.93 4.27
CA ARG A 140 12.25 -7.29 5.26
C ARG A 140 11.92 -8.21 6.43
N GLY A 141 11.68 -9.51 6.20
CA GLY A 141 11.36 -10.47 7.26
C GLY A 141 10.10 -10.16 8.08
N ASP A 142 9.22 -9.25 7.62
CA ASP A 142 8.12 -8.64 8.35
C ASP A 142 6.72 -9.14 7.91
N LYS A 143 6.67 -10.20 7.11
CA LYS A 143 5.44 -10.75 6.51
C LYS A 143 4.67 -9.75 5.64
N SER A 144 5.34 -8.73 5.10
CA SER A 144 4.75 -7.79 4.13
C SER A 144 4.53 -8.44 2.77
N GLY A 145 3.79 -7.76 1.89
CA GLY A 145 3.62 -8.18 0.49
C GLY A 145 4.96 -8.24 -0.26
N THR A 146 5.89 -7.32 0.01
CA THR A 146 7.25 -7.37 -0.55
C THR A 146 8.01 -8.60 -0.05
N HIS A 147 7.95 -8.90 1.26
CA HIS A 147 8.56 -10.10 1.82
C HIS A 147 7.94 -11.38 1.24
N ALA A 148 6.61 -11.44 1.14
CA ALA A 148 5.93 -12.58 0.52
C ALA A 148 6.32 -12.77 -0.96
N ALA A 149 6.44 -11.69 -1.73
CA ALA A 149 6.91 -11.72 -3.12
C ALA A 149 8.37 -12.20 -3.20
N GLU A 150 9.26 -11.67 -2.37
CA GLU A 150 10.65 -12.08 -2.25
C GLU A 150 10.78 -13.59 -2.02
N LEU A 151 10.04 -14.13 -1.03
CA LEU A 151 10.06 -15.57 -0.73
C LEU A 151 9.56 -16.42 -1.90
N ARG A 152 8.56 -15.94 -2.66
CA ARG A 152 8.10 -16.62 -3.89
C ARG A 152 9.23 -16.66 -4.94
N PHE A 153 9.97 -15.58 -5.13
CA PHE A 153 11.06 -15.53 -6.11
C PHE A 153 12.23 -16.43 -5.69
N TRP A 154 12.60 -16.46 -4.42
CA TRP A 154 13.58 -17.38 -3.88
C TRP A 154 13.18 -18.84 -4.11
N LYS A 155 11.92 -19.19 -3.88
CA LYS A 155 11.39 -20.54 -4.08
C LYS A 155 11.46 -20.99 -5.54
N LEU A 156 11.33 -20.06 -6.50
CA LEU A 156 11.42 -20.38 -7.93
C LEU A 156 12.84 -20.68 -8.41
N GLY A 157 13.85 -20.09 -7.82
CA GLY A 157 15.23 -20.18 -8.30
C GLY A 157 16.23 -20.88 -7.38
N ALA A 158 15.96 -20.86 -6.09
CA ALA A 158 16.76 -21.55 -5.09
C ALA A 158 15.86 -21.96 -3.93
N THR A 159 16.24 -23.03 -3.23
CA THR A 159 15.55 -23.38 -1.99
C THR A 159 15.80 -22.29 -0.92
N PRO A 160 14.89 -22.08 0.04
CA PRO A 160 15.11 -21.15 1.13
C PRO A 160 16.44 -21.36 1.86
N GLU A 161 16.90 -22.60 1.95
CA GLU A 161 18.17 -23.00 2.57
C GLU A 161 19.40 -22.56 1.77
N ALA A 162 19.24 -22.28 0.49
CA ALA A 162 20.33 -21.91 -0.42
C ALA A 162 20.52 -20.39 -0.60
N LYS A 163 19.86 -19.54 0.20
CA LYS A 163 19.95 -18.07 0.10
C LYS A 163 21.34 -17.51 0.43
N GLY A 164 22.22 -18.33 1.00
CA GLY A 164 23.54 -17.92 1.45
C GLY A 164 23.56 -17.44 2.91
N THR A 165 24.76 -17.46 3.53
CA THR A 165 24.94 -17.08 4.94
C THR A 165 24.84 -15.57 5.19
N GLN A 166 24.86 -14.78 4.12
CA GLN A 166 24.71 -13.32 4.15
C GLN A 166 23.27 -12.83 3.93
N TYR A 167 22.30 -13.73 3.85
CA TYR A 167 20.88 -13.38 3.86
C TYR A 167 20.44 -13.00 5.27
N ARG A 168 19.89 -11.81 5.43
CA ARG A 168 19.51 -11.26 6.73
C ARG A 168 18.09 -10.69 6.69
N GLU A 169 17.25 -11.20 7.56
CA GLU A 169 15.92 -10.63 7.82
C GLU A 169 16.03 -9.53 8.88
N CYS A 170 15.61 -8.31 8.54
CA CYS A 170 15.65 -7.19 9.49
C CYS A 170 14.42 -7.10 10.39
N GLY A 171 13.33 -7.78 10.07
CA GLY A 171 12.06 -7.65 10.78
C GLY A 171 11.48 -6.23 10.67
N CYS A 172 11.74 -5.51 9.55
CA CYS A 172 11.52 -4.08 9.46
C CYS A 172 10.78 -3.67 8.17
N GLY A 173 10.26 -2.43 8.13
CA GLY A 173 9.62 -1.84 6.97
C GLY A 173 10.61 -1.55 5.82
N MET A 174 10.07 -1.15 4.63
CA MET A 174 10.89 -0.98 3.43
C MET A 174 11.94 0.13 3.56
N GLY A 175 11.60 1.26 4.16
CA GLY A 175 12.55 2.36 4.38
C GLY A 175 13.76 1.96 5.22
N PRO A 176 13.59 1.38 6.42
CA PRO A 176 14.67 0.81 7.21
C PRO A 176 15.47 -0.27 6.47
N ALA A 177 14.83 -1.18 5.72
CA ALA A 177 15.53 -2.20 4.93
C ALA A 177 16.43 -1.56 3.86
N LEU A 178 15.95 -0.53 3.15
CA LEU A 178 16.75 0.24 2.20
C LEU A 178 17.92 0.98 2.87
N ASN A 179 17.73 1.53 4.07
CA ASN A 179 18.83 2.16 4.83
C ASN A 179 19.91 1.14 5.22
N ILE A 180 19.53 -0.07 5.65
CA ILE A 180 20.50 -1.12 5.95
C ILE A 180 21.24 -1.53 4.67
N ALA A 181 20.51 -1.75 3.56
CA ALA A 181 21.12 -2.09 2.28
C ALA A 181 22.10 -1.01 1.80
N SER A 182 21.72 0.27 1.91
CA SER A 182 22.58 1.41 1.59
C SER A 182 23.87 1.45 2.42
N ALA A 183 23.75 1.22 3.73
CA ALA A 183 24.88 1.23 4.64
C ALA A 183 25.84 0.03 4.48
N THR A 184 25.34 -1.10 3.99
CA THR A 184 26.09 -2.36 3.92
C THR A 184 26.46 -2.80 2.50
N GLY A 185 26.01 -2.05 1.46
CA GLY A 185 26.20 -2.45 0.07
C GLY A 185 25.46 -3.75 -0.27
N ALA A 186 24.34 -4.03 0.39
CA ALA A 186 23.58 -5.26 0.21
C ALA A 186 22.54 -5.16 -0.93
N TYR A 187 22.17 -6.31 -1.47
CA TYR A 187 21.01 -6.43 -2.35
C TYR A 187 19.71 -6.39 -1.53
N VAL A 188 18.64 -5.86 -2.11
CA VAL A 188 17.33 -5.76 -1.47
C VAL A 188 16.22 -5.71 -2.53
N LEU A 189 15.10 -6.40 -2.29
CA LEU A 189 13.90 -6.27 -3.11
C LEU A 189 13.05 -5.09 -2.58
N SER A 190 12.60 -4.21 -3.47
CA SER A 190 11.68 -3.12 -3.13
C SER A 190 10.63 -2.95 -4.22
N ASP A 191 9.47 -2.39 -3.87
CA ASP A 191 8.61 -1.77 -4.88
C ASP A 191 9.30 -0.51 -5.44
N ARG A 192 9.07 -0.24 -6.73
CA ARG A 192 9.70 0.89 -7.43
C ARG A 192 9.34 2.23 -6.81
N ALA A 193 8.10 2.40 -6.36
CA ALA A 193 7.64 3.69 -5.84
C ALA A 193 8.36 4.06 -4.54
N THR A 194 8.51 3.10 -3.61
CA THR A 194 9.28 3.32 -2.39
C THR A 194 10.75 3.60 -2.70
N TRP A 195 11.35 2.86 -3.65
CA TRP A 195 12.73 3.14 -4.09
C TRP A 195 12.88 4.55 -4.66
N LEU A 196 11.99 5.01 -5.51
CA LEU A 196 12.06 6.35 -6.11
C LEU A 196 11.86 7.46 -5.08
N SER A 197 11.05 7.21 -4.05
CA SER A 197 10.88 8.14 -2.92
C SER A 197 12.06 8.14 -1.95
N PHE A 198 12.86 7.06 -1.92
CA PHE A 198 13.98 6.89 -1.00
C PHE A 198 15.16 7.75 -1.41
N LYS A 199 15.71 8.54 -0.49
CA LYS A 199 16.77 9.53 -0.79
C LYS A 199 18.18 9.08 -0.37
N ASN A 200 18.30 8.24 0.66
CA ASN A 200 19.61 7.80 1.20
C ASN A 200 20.18 6.61 0.41
N ARG A 201 20.35 6.76 -0.89
CA ARG A 201 20.66 5.66 -1.82
C ARG A 201 22.14 5.23 -1.80
N ALA A 202 23.06 6.09 -1.33
CA ALA A 202 24.50 5.92 -1.50
C ALA A 202 24.82 5.54 -2.98
N ASP A 203 25.50 4.40 -3.22
CA ASP A 203 25.80 3.87 -4.55
C ASP A 203 24.79 2.81 -5.04
N LEU A 204 23.70 2.60 -4.29
CA LEU A 204 22.67 1.64 -4.71
C LEU A 204 21.94 2.10 -5.97
N GLN A 205 21.63 1.14 -6.84
CA GLN A 205 20.87 1.35 -8.05
C GLN A 205 19.94 0.15 -8.36
N ILE A 206 18.99 0.34 -9.25
CA ILE A 206 18.18 -0.76 -9.78
C ILE A 206 19.07 -1.63 -10.66
N LEU A 207 19.16 -2.91 -10.33
CA LEU A 207 19.94 -3.90 -11.09
C LEU A 207 19.05 -4.86 -11.88
N VAL A 208 17.86 -5.20 -11.36
CA VAL A 208 16.90 -6.06 -12.08
C VAL A 208 15.54 -5.40 -12.11
N GLN A 209 14.96 -5.33 -13.30
CA GLN A 209 13.64 -4.78 -13.59
C GLN A 209 13.07 -5.37 -14.89
N GLY A 210 11.76 -5.22 -15.12
CA GLY A 210 11.10 -5.62 -16.37
C GLY A 210 10.80 -7.11 -16.48
N ASP A 211 11.07 -7.90 -15.46
CA ASP A 211 10.61 -9.27 -15.37
C ASP A 211 9.09 -9.33 -15.13
N ALA A 212 8.35 -10.13 -15.90
CA ALA A 212 6.90 -10.25 -15.73
C ALA A 212 6.49 -10.76 -14.33
N ARG A 213 7.37 -11.47 -13.63
CA ARG A 213 7.16 -11.95 -12.25
C ARG A 213 7.21 -10.83 -11.21
N LEU A 214 7.83 -9.70 -11.55
CA LEU A 214 7.94 -8.51 -10.69
C LEU A 214 6.67 -7.65 -10.65
N PHE A 215 5.62 -8.06 -11.38
CA PHE A 215 4.32 -7.38 -11.38
C PHE A 215 3.71 -7.38 -9.98
N ASN A 216 3.31 -6.20 -9.51
CA ASN A 216 2.80 -5.97 -8.16
C ASN A 216 1.39 -5.36 -8.23
N GLN A 217 0.37 -6.21 -8.18
CA GLN A 217 -1.03 -5.83 -8.28
C GLN A 217 -1.58 -5.40 -6.94
N TYR A 218 -2.17 -4.23 -6.87
CA TYR A 218 -2.91 -3.71 -5.73
C TYR A 218 -4.38 -4.08 -5.80
N GLY A 219 -4.93 -4.45 -4.65
CA GLY A 219 -6.35 -4.73 -4.46
C GLY A 219 -6.99 -3.83 -3.42
N VAL A 220 -8.30 -3.58 -3.59
CA VAL A 220 -9.15 -2.97 -2.58
C VAL A 220 -10.28 -3.92 -2.20
N LEU A 221 -10.56 -4.04 -0.90
CA LEU A 221 -11.56 -4.94 -0.34
C LEU A 221 -12.30 -4.25 0.81
N ALA A 222 -13.61 -4.09 0.68
CA ALA A 222 -14.45 -3.68 1.82
C ALA A 222 -14.64 -4.87 2.76
N VAL A 223 -14.47 -4.64 4.07
CA VAL A 223 -14.67 -5.66 5.09
C VAL A 223 -16.16 -6.02 5.18
N ASN A 224 -16.46 -7.31 5.30
CA ASN A 224 -17.81 -7.83 5.24
C ASN A 224 -18.64 -7.44 6.49
N PRO A 225 -19.68 -6.59 6.37
CA PRO A 225 -20.50 -6.17 7.49
C PRO A 225 -21.35 -7.28 8.11
N VAL A 226 -21.56 -8.39 7.41
CA VAL A 226 -22.26 -9.56 7.98
C VAL A 226 -21.38 -10.22 9.05
N ARG A 227 -20.07 -10.23 8.85
CA ARG A 227 -19.11 -10.74 9.83
C ARG A 227 -18.83 -9.73 10.94
N HIS A 228 -18.82 -8.45 10.60
CA HIS A 228 -18.47 -7.35 11.49
C HIS A 228 -19.48 -6.20 11.37
N PRO A 229 -20.64 -6.29 12.09
CA PRO A 229 -21.74 -5.31 11.95
C PRO A 229 -21.36 -3.87 12.33
N HIS A 230 -20.24 -3.65 13.00
CA HIS A 230 -19.77 -2.32 13.42
C HIS A 230 -18.91 -1.62 12.38
N VAL A 231 -18.46 -2.29 11.31
CA VAL A 231 -17.66 -1.64 10.25
C VAL A 231 -18.51 -0.63 9.46
N LYS A 232 -17.88 0.41 9.03
CA LYS A 232 -18.51 1.50 8.28
C LYS A 232 -18.69 1.13 6.80
N ALA A 233 -19.55 0.17 6.55
CA ALA A 233 -19.73 -0.45 5.23
C ALA A 233 -20.09 0.56 4.13
N ALA A 234 -20.91 1.58 4.45
CA ALA A 234 -21.30 2.59 3.49
C ALA A 234 -20.11 3.49 3.07
N GLU A 235 -19.28 3.90 4.03
CA GLU A 235 -18.07 4.70 3.78
C GLU A 235 -17.02 3.86 3.06
N ALA A 236 -16.84 2.61 3.45
CA ALA A 236 -15.94 1.67 2.77
C ALA A 236 -16.35 1.47 1.31
N GLN A 237 -17.65 1.27 1.04
CA GLN A 237 -18.16 1.14 -0.33
C GLN A 237 -17.96 2.42 -1.14
N LYS A 238 -18.19 3.60 -0.55
CA LYS A 238 -17.88 4.88 -1.22
C LYS A 238 -16.41 4.98 -1.63
N PHE A 239 -15.50 4.52 -0.76
CA PHE A 239 -14.08 4.51 -1.10
C PHE A 239 -13.78 3.53 -2.25
N VAL A 240 -14.31 2.31 -2.19
CA VAL A 240 -14.16 1.30 -3.25
C VAL A 240 -14.70 1.85 -4.57
N ASP A 241 -15.93 2.38 -4.59
CA ASP A 241 -16.56 2.89 -5.81
C ASP A 241 -15.76 4.07 -6.39
N TRP A 242 -15.29 4.98 -5.54
CA TRP A 242 -14.53 6.13 -5.99
C TRP A 242 -13.15 5.73 -6.55
N VAL A 243 -12.40 4.86 -5.87
CA VAL A 243 -11.05 4.49 -6.33
C VAL A 243 -11.08 3.70 -7.64
N LEU A 244 -12.18 2.98 -7.91
CA LEU A 244 -12.42 2.26 -9.17
C LEU A 244 -13.04 3.15 -10.26
N SER A 245 -13.57 4.33 -9.91
CA SER A 245 -14.19 5.25 -10.86
C SER A 245 -13.15 5.89 -11.80
N PRO A 246 -13.59 6.45 -12.93
CA PRO A 246 -12.71 7.22 -13.82
C PRO A 246 -11.93 8.33 -13.08
N ALA A 247 -12.56 9.01 -12.11
CA ALA A 247 -11.92 10.06 -11.33
C ALA A 247 -10.82 9.54 -10.41
N GLY A 248 -11.07 8.44 -9.68
CA GLY A 248 -10.08 7.79 -8.84
C GLY A 248 -8.91 7.22 -9.65
N GLN A 249 -9.21 6.56 -10.76
CA GLN A 249 -8.20 6.00 -11.67
C GLN A 249 -7.34 7.11 -12.33
N ALA A 250 -7.95 8.22 -12.72
CA ALA A 250 -7.20 9.38 -13.22
C ALA A 250 -6.32 10.01 -12.14
N SER A 251 -6.78 10.07 -10.88
CA SER A 251 -5.98 10.55 -9.76
C SER A 251 -4.75 9.66 -9.51
N ILE A 252 -4.91 8.32 -9.58
CA ILE A 252 -3.78 7.38 -9.49
C ILE A 252 -2.79 7.62 -10.64
N ALA A 253 -3.27 7.73 -11.89
CA ALA A 253 -2.42 7.96 -13.06
C ALA A 253 -1.66 9.28 -13.01
N ALA A 254 -2.21 10.28 -12.33
CA ALA A 254 -1.58 11.61 -12.18
C ALA A 254 -0.45 11.63 -11.14
N TYR A 255 -0.37 10.63 -10.26
CA TYR A 255 0.68 10.58 -9.25
C TYR A 255 2.04 10.30 -9.89
N ARG A 256 2.99 11.23 -9.67
CA ARG A 256 4.35 11.16 -10.23
C ARG A 256 5.39 11.55 -9.20
N ILE A 257 6.54 10.89 -9.25
CA ILE A 257 7.75 11.30 -8.52
C ILE A 257 8.84 11.57 -9.56
N GLU A 258 9.48 12.73 -9.49
CA GLU A 258 10.52 13.14 -10.45
C GLU A 258 10.06 13.01 -11.92
N GLY A 259 8.76 13.32 -12.17
CA GLY A 259 8.15 13.24 -13.50
C GLY A 259 7.75 11.83 -13.95
N GLN A 260 8.09 10.78 -13.20
CA GLN A 260 7.78 9.40 -13.54
C GLN A 260 6.43 8.96 -12.94
N GLN A 261 5.61 8.29 -13.75
CA GLN A 261 4.40 7.62 -13.25
C GLN A 261 4.81 6.35 -12.52
N LEU A 262 4.28 6.16 -11.30
CA LEU A 262 4.67 5.06 -10.41
C LEU A 262 3.60 3.99 -10.27
N PHE A 263 2.36 4.38 -10.41
CA PHE A 263 1.21 3.48 -10.33
C PHE A 263 0.40 3.56 -11.61
N PHE A 264 0.04 2.42 -12.13
CA PHE A 264 -0.68 2.26 -13.37
C PHE A 264 -2.09 1.75 -13.07
N PRO A 265 -3.13 2.60 -13.22
CA PRO A 265 -4.50 2.20 -12.96
C PRO A 265 -4.93 1.07 -13.90
N ASN A 266 -5.61 0.06 -13.33
CA ASN A 266 -6.12 -1.07 -14.09
C ASN A 266 -7.41 -1.65 -13.48
N ALA A 267 -8.22 -0.82 -12.83
CA ALA A 267 -9.55 -1.26 -12.42
C ALA A 267 -10.32 -1.76 -13.65
N ALA A 268 -10.90 -2.95 -13.54
CA ALA A 268 -11.77 -3.47 -14.58
C ALA A 268 -12.99 -2.55 -14.72
N LYS A 269 -13.31 -2.20 -15.98
CA LYS A 269 -14.52 -1.45 -16.32
C LYS A 269 -15.75 -2.33 -16.17
#